data_2177f0a792c6ca904dede75abe866621
#
_entry.id   2177f0a792c6ca904dede75abe866621
#
_cell.length_a   1.000
_cell.length_b   1.000
_cell.length_c   1.000
_cell.angle_alpha   90.00
_cell.angle_beta   90.00
_cell.angle_gamma   90.00
#
_symmetry.space_group_name_H-M   'P 1'
#
loop_
_entity.id
_entity.type
_entity.pdbx_description
1 polymer ?
#
loop_
_entity_poly.entity_id
_entity_poly.type
_entity_poly.pdbx_seq_one_letter_code
_entity_poly.pdbx_strand_id
1 'polypeptide(L)'
;MTRVKICGIRDEIQALAAVEAGADFIGMVFAPSQRQVSPAKAREIASAVKESGHPDYIGTEVVGVFVNMPASEVNEIADYCALDWVQLSGDESWEYCRGVDKPIIKAVRVGQQSPRELHNVLSAGTKLLGKQNFITLLDTHVEGKYGGTGEGFDWNLAQQLAKKFPIIVAGGLSPENVAQLIEKVKPWGVDVSSGVETGGVKDPAKIRAFIAAVRKADEKRQAIT
;
A
#
# COMPACT_ATOMS: atom_id res chain seq x y z
N MET A 1 -5.66 14.79 2.08
CA MET A 1 -5.99 13.93 0.91
C MET A 1 -5.56 12.52 1.24
N THR A 2 -6.33 11.51 0.80
CA THR A 2 -6.02 10.09 0.98
C THR A 2 -4.87 9.69 0.05
N ARG A 3 -3.83 9.06 0.58
CA ARG A 3 -2.69 8.56 -0.21
C ARG A 3 -3.09 7.33 -1.01
N VAL A 4 -2.57 7.20 -2.24
CA VAL A 4 -2.87 6.08 -3.14
C VAL A 4 -1.62 5.28 -3.46
N LYS A 5 -1.67 3.98 -3.21
CA LYS A 5 -0.63 3.03 -3.60
C LYS A 5 -1.14 2.09 -4.69
N ILE A 6 -0.38 1.96 -5.78
CA ILE A 6 -0.62 0.97 -6.85
C ILE A 6 0.41 -0.15 -6.68
N CYS A 7 -0.03 -1.31 -6.22
CA CYS A 7 0.85 -2.43 -5.86
C CYS A 7 0.95 -3.49 -6.95
N GLY A 8 2.13 -4.10 -7.10
CA GLY A 8 2.39 -5.16 -8.07
C GLY A 8 2.73 -4.63 -9.48
N ILE A 9 3.44 -3.52 -9.55
CA ILE A 9 4.06 -2.98 -10.77
C ILE A 9 5.19 -3.89 -11.23
N ARG A 10 5.27 -4.17 -12.54
CA ARG A 10 6.25 -5.11 -13.11
C ARG A 10 7.10 -4.53 -14.23
N ASP A 11 6.74 -3.37 -14.76
CA ASP A 11 7.48 -2.68 -15.82
C ASP A 11 7.31 -1.16 -15.73
N GLU A 12 8.12 -0.44 -16.49
CA GLU A 12 8.17 1.02 -16.51
C GLU A 12 6.87 1.63 -17.07
N ILE A 13 6.22 0.97 -18.02
CA ILE A 13 4.97 1.46 -18.63
C ILE A 13 3.87 1.51 -17.57
N GLN A 14 3.76 0.44 -16.75
CA GLN A 14 2.81 0.39 -15.64
C GLN A 14 3.14 1.44 -14.58
N ALA A 15 4.43 1.61 -14.25
CA ALA A 15 4.89 2.59 -13.27
C ALA A 15 4.56 4.01 -13.70
N LEU A 16 4.94 4.39 -14.92
CA LEU A 16 4.69 5.73 -15.46
C LEU A 16 3.18 6.02 -15.58
N ALA A 17 2.37 5.04 -15.97
CA ALA A 17 0.91 5.19 -15.98
C ALA A 17 0.34 5.47 -14.58
N ALA A 18 0.92 4.88 -13.52
CA ALA A 18 0.52 5.16 -12.15
C ALA A 18 0.98 6.56 -11.70
N VAL A 19 2.20 6.96 -12.05
CA VAL A 19 2.74 8.32 -11.79
C VAL A 19 1.88 9.39 -12.46
N GLU A 20 1.63 9.25 -13.76
CA GLU A 20 0.80 10.18 -14.54
C GLU A 20 -0.63 10.31 -13.99
N ALA A 21 -1.17 9.22 -13.45
CA ALA A 21 -2.48 9.23 -12.81
C ALA A 21 -2.48 9.88 -11.42
N GLY A 22 -1.32 10.17 -10.83
CA GLY A 22 -1.17 10.81 -9.51
C GLY A 22 -1.15 9.82 -8.36
N ALA A 23 -0.55 8.63 -8.54
CA ALA A 23 -0.26 7.71 -7.44
C ALA A 23 0.79 8.30 -6.49
N ASP A 24 0.57 8.19 -5.19
CA ASP A 24 1.55 8.59 -4.17
C ASP A 24 2.65 7.54 -4.00
N PHE A 25 2.31 6.26 -4.21
CA PHE A 25 3.24 5.13 -4.11
C PHE A 25 3.04 4.15 -5.25
N ILE A 26 4.14 3.54 -5.70
CA ILE A 26 4.12 2.29 -6.47
C ILE A 26 4.76 1.16 -5.68
N GLY A 27 4.21 -0.06 -5.77
CA GLY A 27 4.74 -1.24 -5.09
C GLY A 27 5.29 -2.28 -6.06
N MET A 28 6.52 -2.72 -5.84
CA MET A 28 7.18 -3.82 -6.57
C MET A 28 7.37 -5.02 -5.65
N VAL A 29 7.01 -6.21 -6.10
CA VAL A 29 6.99 -7.42 -5.26
C VAL A 29 8.26 -8.22 -5.45
N PHE A 30 9.02 -8.47 -4.37
CA PHE A 30 10.22 -9.31 -4.36
C PHE A 30 9.94 -10.74 -3.87
N ALA A 31 8.78 -10.98 -3.25
CA ALA A 31 8.38 -12.30 -2.82
C ALA A 31 7.85 -13.17 -4.01
N PRO A 32 7.93 -14.50 -3.91
CA PRO A 32 7.39 -15.41 -4.92
C PRO A 32 5.91 -15.13 -5.19
N SER A 33 5.59 -14.70 -6.38
CA SER A 33 4.23 -14.41 -6.84
C SER A 33 4.19 -14.21 -8.35
N GLN A 34 2.99 -14.16 -8.92
CA GLN A 34 2.81 -13.80 -10.35
C GLN A 34 3.23 -12.34 -10.66
N ARG A 35 3.45 -11.53 -9.62
CA ARG A 35 3.85 -10.11 -9.73
C ARG A 35 5.30 -9.86 -9.31
N GLN A 36 6.06 -10.94 -9.10
CA GLN A 36 7.45 -10.82 -8.69
C GLN A 36 8.30 -10.15 -9.76
N VAL A 37 9.19 -9.26 -9.33
CA VAL A 37 10.23 -8.64 -10.17
C VAL A 37 11.62 -8.99 -9.64
N SER A 38 12.61 -9.02 -10.53
CA SER A 38 14.01 -9.11 -10.12
C SER A 38 14.51 -7.75 -9.59
N PRO A 39 15.56 -7.73 -8.75
CA PRO A 39 16.18 -6.48 -8.31
C PRO A 39 16.64 -5.60 -9.48
N ALA A 40 17.20 -6.20 -10.54
CA ALA A 40 17.62 -5.45 -11.73
C ALA A 40 16.43 -4.73 -12.39
N LYS A 41 15.31 -5.43 -12.58
CA LYS A 41 14.08 -4.83 -13.15
C LYS A 41 13.48 -3.76 -12.25
N ALA A 42 13.47 -4.01 -10.94
CA ALA A 42 12.98 -3.03 -9.97
C ALA A 42 13.80 -1.73 -9.98
N ARG A 43 15.12 -1.83 -10.17
CA ARG A 43 16.01 -0.66 -10.31
C ARG A 43 15.67 0.15 -11.55
N GLU A 44 15.44 -0.51 -12.71
CA GLU A 44 15.01 0.18 -13.94
C GLU A 44 13.69 0.93 -13.73
N ILE A 45 12.71 0.28 -13.13
CA ILE A 45 11.41 0.88 -12.81
C ILE A 45 11.58 2.09 -11.87
N ALA A 46 12.35 1.94 -10.80
CA ALA A 46 12.59 3.01 -9.83
C ALA A 46 13.29 4.21 -10.48
N SER A 47 14.28 3.98 -11.35
CA SER A 47 14.94 5.04 -12.12
C SER A 47 13.95 5.79 -13.01
N ALA A 48 13.12 5.07 -13.77
CA ALA A 48 12.12 5.68 -14.65
C ALA A 48 11.13 6.56 -13.86
N VAL A 49 10.69 6.12 -12.68
CA VAL A 49 9.81 6.90 -11.80
C VAL A 49 10.49 8.17 -11.31
N LYS A 50 11.74 8.09 -10.86
CA LYS A 50 12.50 9.24 -10.34
C LYS A 50 12.86 10.25 -11.41
N GLU A 51 13.11 9.79 -12.62
CA GLU A 51 13.42 10.62 -13.79
C GLU A 51 12.17 11.27 -14.42
N SER A 52 10.98 10.70 -14.20
CA SER A 52 9.73 11.21 -14.78
C SER A 52 9.33 12.60 -14.26
N GLY A 53 9.89 13.03 -13.12
CA GLY A 53 9.87 14.38 -12.53
C GLY A 53 8.69 15.27 -12.95
N HIS A 54 7.46 14.91 -12.59
CA HIS A 54 6.31 15.76 -12.93
C HIS A 54 6.34 17.00 -12.05
N PRO A 55 6.46 18.22 -12.60
CA PRO A 55 6.67 19.45 -11.82
C PRO A 55 5.55 19.76 -10.81
N ASP A 56 4.34 19.18 -11.01
CA ASP A 56 3.17 19.41 -10.16
C ASP A 56 2.94 18.34 -9.09
N TYR A 57 3.76 17.28 -9.04
CA TYR A 57 3.63 16.21 -8.05
C TYR A 57 4.89 16.11 -7.19
N ILE A 58 4.71 16.17 -5.88
CA ILE A 58 5.72 15.73 -4.90
C ILE A 58 5.89 14.22 -5.17
N GLY A 59 7.00 13.86 -5.78
CA GLY A 59 7.31 12.60 -6.46
C GLY A 59 6.61 11.35 -5.92
N THR A 60 6.24 10.44 -6.81
CA THR A 60 5.76 9.10 -6.45
C THR A 60 6.87 8.33 -5.76
N GLU A 61 6.62 7.82 -4.56
CA GLU A 61 7.59 7.04 -3.79
C GLU A 61 7.55 5.56 -4.17
N VAL A 62 8.71 4.92 -4.19
CA VAL A 62 8.89 3.54 -4.63
C VAL A 62 8.98 2.61 -3.44
N VAL A 63 8.11 1.60 -3.40
CA VAL A 63 7.95 0.64 -2.31
C VAL A 63 8.36 -0.76 -2.75
N GLY A 64 9.30 -1.40 -2.05
CA GLY A 64 9.59 -2.82 -2.20
C GLY A 64 8.72 -3.66 -1.25
N VAL A 65 8.07 -4.69 -1.77
CA VAL A 65 7.23 -5.61 -0.98
C VAL A 65 7.95 -6.92 -0.74
N PHE A 66 8.19 -7.26 0.51
CA PHE A 66 8.93 -8.42 0.97
C PHE A 66 8.07 -9.32 1.87
N VAL A 67 8.42 -10.60 1.93
CA VAL A 67 7.76 -11.61 2.79
C VAL A 67 8.84 -12.50 3.40
N ASN A 68 9.02 -12.42 4.71
CA ASN A 68 9.91 -13.27 5.51
C ASN A 68 11.36 -13.39 4.96
N MET A 69 11.86 -12.36 4.30
CA MET A 69 13.24 -12.29 3.81
C MET A 69 14.15 -11.81 4.96
N PRO A 70 15.42 -12.23 5.05
CA PRO A 70 16.37 -11.67 6.03
C PRO A 70 16.50 -10.15 5.91
N ALA A 71 16.58 -9.42 7.03
CA ALA A 71 16.63 -7.96 7.01
C ALA A 71 17.85 -7.40 6.25
N SER A 72 19.00 -8.10 6.31
CA SER A 72 20.19 -7.74 5.54
C SER A 72 19.95 -7.76 4.03
N GLU A 73 19.27 -8.81 3.52
CA GLU A 73 18.93 -8.92 2.11
C GLU A 73 17.90 -7.87 1.70
N VAL A 74 16.92 -7.56 2.58
CA VAL A 74 15.95 -6.48 2.35
C VAL A 74 16.66 -5.14 2.19
N ASN A 75 17.63 -4.83 3.08
CA ASN A 75 18.40 -3.59 3.01
C ASN A 75 19.27 -3.52 1.76
N GLU A 76 19.97 -4.61 1.40
CA GLU A 76 20.76 -4.69 0.17
C GLU A 76 19.90 -4.41 -1.08
N ILE A 77 18.74 -5.05 -1.19
CA ILE A 77 17.82 -4.84 -2.33
C ILE A 77 17.25 -3.41 -2.29
N ALA A 78 16.88 -2.90 -1.12
CA ALA A 78 16.33 -1.57 -0.98
C ALA A 78 17.32 -0.48 -1.41
N ASP A 79 18.59 -0.62 -1.07
CA ASP A 79 19.63 0.31 -1.48
C ASP A 79 19.99 0.14 -2.96
N TYR A 80 20.14 -1.08 -3.45
CA TYR A 80 20.43 -1.37 -4.86
C TYR A 80 19.35 -0.81 -5.79
N CYS A 81 18.08 -0.96 -5.42
CA CYS A 81 16.93 -0.47 -6.21
C CYS A 81 16.57 0.99 -5.90
N ALA A 82 17.27 1.65 -4.99
CA ALA A 82 16.96 2.99 -4.51
C ALA A 82 15.48 3.15 -4.06
N LEU A 83 14.99 2.16 -3.29
CA LEU A 83 13.63 2.19 -2.72
C LEU A 83 13.50 3.29 -1.68
N ASP A 84 12.33 3.90 -1.62
CA ASP A 84 11.99 4.91 -0.61
C ASP A 84 11.37 4.26 0.63
N TRP A 85 10.63 3.17 0.45
CA TRP A 85 9.94 2.41 1.50
C TRP A 85 10.12 0.91 1.35
N VAL A 86 10.05 0.21 2.46
CA VAL A 86 9.99 -1.26 2.54
C VAL A 86 8.64 -1.67 3.10
N GLN A 87 7.88 -2.48 2.35
CA GLN A 87 6.67 -3.13 2.85
C GLN A 87 6.97 -4.56 3.28
N LEU A 88 6.67 -4.87 4.53
CA LEU A 88 6.81 -6.18 5.14
C LEU A 88 5.44 -6.85 5.22
N SER A 89 5.23 -7.89 4.44
CA SER A 89 3.92 -8.53 4.24
C SER A 89 3.86 -9.99 4.75
N GLY A 90 4.91 -10.44 5.40
CA GLY A 90 4.99 -11.73 6.07
C GLY A 90 4.71 -11.65 7.58
N ASP A 91 5.30 -12.60 8.30
CA ASP A 91 5.15 -12.75 9.76
C ASP A 91 6.29 -12.08 10.54
N GLU A 92 6.97 -11.08 9.91
CA GLU A 92 8.07 -10.35 10.50
C GLU A 92 7.63 -9.68 11.80
N SER A 93 8.37 -9.90 12.89
CA SER A 93 8.12 -9.29 14.19
C SER A 93 8.44 -7.78 14.19
N TRP A 94 7.98 -7.07 15.22
CA TRP A 94 8.36 -5.66 15.39
C TRP A 94 9.86 -5.49 15.67
N GLU A 95 10.48 -6.47 16.33
CA GLU A 95 11.93 -6.50 16.56
C GLU A 95 12.70 -6.65 15.26
N TYR A 96 12.21 -7.49 14.33
CA TYR A 96 12.76 -7.61 12.98
C TYR A 96 12.74 -6.24 12.26
N CYS A 97 11.66 -5.49 12.39
CA CYS A 97 11.50 -4.18 11.75
C CYS A 97 12.60 -3.18 12.14
N ARG A 98 13.23 -3.32 13.32
CA ARG A 98 14.35 -2.46 13.75
C ARG A 98 15.62 -2.66 12.94
N GLY A 99 15.76 -3.79 12.26
CA GLY A 99 16.88 -4.11 11.38
C GLY A 99 16.71 -3.63 9.93
N VAL A 100 15.60 -2.96 9.62
CA VAL A 100 15.33 -2.41 8.28
C VAL A 100 15.65 -0.92 8.28
N ASP A 101 16.49 -0.47 7.33
CA ASP A 101 17.03 0.89 7.29
C ASP A 101 16.05 1.92 6.69
N LYS A 102 15.14 1.47 5.83
CA LYS A 102 14.12 2.34 5.19
C LYS A 102 12.87 2.48 6.06
N PRO A 103 12.08 3.54 5.87
CA PRO A 103 10.73 3.63 6.41
C PRO A 103 9.89 2.41 6.04
N ILE A 104 9.02 1.95 6.97
CA ILE A 104 8.34 0.65 6.85
C ILE A 104 6.84 0.82 6.63
N ILE A 105 6.29 0.08 5.69
CA ILE A 105 4.87 -0.26 5.63
C ILE A 105 4.71 -1.68 6.17
N LYS A 106 4.18 -1.85 7.41
CA LYS A 106 3.95 -3.18 7.98
C LYS A 106 2.54 -3.65 7.67
N ALA A 107 2.43 -4.72 6.89
CA ALA A 107 1.15 -5.36 6.65
C ALA A 107 0.71 -6.14 7.91
N VAL A 108 -0.54 -5.94 8.29
CA VAL A 108 -1.22 -6.65 9.35
C VAL A 108 -2.47 -7.29 8.75
N ARG A 109 -2.51 -8.61 8.73
CA ARG A 109 -3.68 -9.35 8.26
C ARG A 109 -4.80 -9.24 9.27
N VAL A 110 -5.94 -8.79 8.80
CA VAL A 110 -7.14 -8.70 9.63
C VAL A 110 -7.95 -9.97 9.45
N GLY A 111 -7.95 -10.81 10.48
CA GLY A 111 -8.71 -12.06 10.54
C GLY A 111 -9.81 -11.98 11.60
N GLN A 112 -9.75 -12.90 12.57
CA GLN A 112 -10.70 -12.98 13.69
C GLN A 112 -10.30 -12.14 14.92
N GLN A 113 -9.25 -11.31 14.80
CA GLN A 113 -8.78 -10.50 15.93
C GLN A 113 -9.83 -9.44 16.31
N SER A 114 -9.98 -9.25 17.62
CA SER A 114 -10.80 -8.17 18.16
C SER A 114 -10.16 -6.79 17.87
N PRO A 115 -10.94 -5.70 17.87
CA PRO A 115 -10.41 -4.34 17.76
C PRO A 115 -9.35 -4.01 18.81
N ARG A 116 -9.46 -4.58 20.00
CA ARG A 116 -8.52 -4.39 21.12
C ARG A 116 -7.18 -5.07 20.83
N GLU A 117 -7.19 -6.28 20.30
CA GLU A 117 -5.96 -7.01 19.96
C GLU A 117 -5.20 -6.28 18.87
N LEU A 118 -5.87 -5.87 17.78
CA LEU A 118 -5.23 -5.09 16.72
C LEU A 118 -4.70 -3.74 17.24
N HIS A 119 -5.47 -3.05 18.08
CA HIS A 119 -4.98 -1.83 18.72
C HIS A 119 -3.70 -2.07 19.53
N ASN A 120 -3.61 -3.16 20.28
CA ASN A 120 -2.42 -3.51 21.05
C ASN A 120 -1.22 -3.81 20.14
N VAL A 121 -1.43 -4.55 19.05
CA VAL A 121 -0.39 -4.85 18.05
C VAL A 121 0.16 -3.55 17.44
N LEU A 122 -0.70 -2.63 17.00
CA LEU A 122 -0.28 -1.36 16.41
C LEU A 122 0.40 -0.44 17.42
N SER A 123 -0.10 -0.43 18.66
CA SER A 123 0.51 0.35 19.76
C SER A 123 1.91 -0.15 20.10
N ALA A 124 2.14 -1.47 20.08
CA ALA A 124 3.46 -2.06 20.30
C ALA A 124 4.45 -1.62 19.19
N GLY A 125 4.03 -1.67 17.92
CA GLY A 125 4.82 -1.17 16.80
C GLY A 125 5.15 0.32 16.94
N THR A 126 4.16 1.15 17.27
CA THR A 126 4.35 2.59 17.49
C THR A 126 5.35 2.89 18.62
N LYS A 127 5.28 2.11 19.70
CA LYS A 127 6.19 2.27 20.83
C LYS A 127 7.64 1.88 20.49
N LEU A 128 7.81 0.85 19.66
CA LEU A 128 9.13 0.31 19.33
C LEU A 128 9.83 1.11 18.23
N LEU A 129 9.10 1.51 17.18
CA LEU A 129 9.65 2.13 15.97
C LEU A 129 9.52 3.65 15.95
N GLY A 130 8.67 4.22 16.82
CA GLY A 130 8.31 5.64 16.76
C GLY A 130 7.28 5.95 15.65
N LYS A 131 6.58 7.08 15.79
CA LYS A 131 5.44 7.41 14.89
C LYS A 131 5.82 7.79 13.47
N GLN A 132 7.08 8.15 13.22
CA GLN A 132 7.50 8.71 11.93
C GLN A 132 8.06 7.68 10.95
N ASN A 133 8.40 6.48 11.43
CA ASN A 133 9.16 5.51 10.66
C ASN A 133 8.34 4.32 10.16
N PHE A 134 7.04 4.24 10.47
CA PHE A 134 6.21 3.19 9.93
C PHE A 134 4.75 3.59 9.76
N ILE A 135 4.11 2.93 8.80
CA ILE A 135 2.68 2.99 8.53
C ILE A 135 2.14 1.55 8.55
N THR A 136 0.94 1.37 9.05
CA THR A 136 0.30 0.05 9.01
C THR A 136 -0.55 -0.09 7.76
N LEU A 137 -0.35 -1.19 7.02
CA LEU A 137 -1.26 -1.63 5.97
C LEU A 137 -2.17 -2.72 6.54
N LEU A 138 -3.46 -2.46 6.59
CA LEU A 138 -4.47 -3.46 6.95
C LEU A 138 -4.86 -4.23 5.69
N ASP A 139 -4.45 -5.49 5.62
CA ASP A 139 -4.86 -6.37 4.53
C ASP A 139 -6.15 -7.10 4.94
N THR A 140 -7.20 -6.79 4.21
CA THR A 140 -8.56 -7.26 4.46
C THR A 140 -8.90 -8.49 3.63
N HIS A 141 -7.92 -9.11 2.98
CA HIS A 141 -8.13 -10.29 2.16
C HIS A 141 -8.39 -11.51 3.04
N VAL A 142 -9.63 -11.97 3.06
CA VAL A 142 -10.02 -13.27 3.63
C VAL A 142 -9.97 -14.31 2.51
N GLU A 143 -9.15 -15.33 2.70
CA GLU A 143 -9.01 -16.46 1.76
C GLU A 143 -10.39 -17.04 1.43
N GLY A 144 -10.76 -17.08 0.14
CA GLY A 144 -12.04 -17.62 -0.33
C GLY A 144 -13.22 -16.64 -0.43
N LYS A 145 -13.08 -15.36 -0.06
CA LYS A 145 -14.11 -14.33 -0.29
C LYS A 145 -13.56 -13.19 -1.14
N TYR A 146 -14.01 -13.10 -2.37
CA TYR A 146 -13.71 -11.98 -3.25
C TYR A 146 -14.40 -10.72 -2.71
N GLY A 147 -13.64 -9.67 -2.44
CA GLY A 147 -14.18 -8.37 -2.05
C GLY A 147 -15.10 -7.81 -3.15
N GLY A 148 -16.29 -7.44 -2.78
CA GLY A 148 -17.31 -6.86 -3.67
C GLY A 148 -18.73 -6.98 -3.11
N THR A 149 -18.97 -7.86 -2.14
CA THR A 149 -20.30 -8.08 -1.55
C THR A 149 -20.54 -7.33 -0.23
N GLY A 150 -19.58 -6.54 0.26
CA GLY A 150 -19.73 -5.80 1.53
C GLY A 150 -19.61 -6.67 2.80
N GLU A 151 -19.47 -7.98 2.69
CA GLU A 151 -19.47 -8.92 3.85
C GLU A 151 -18.07 -9.45 4.22
N GLY A 152 -17.00 -9.05 3.53
CA GLY A 152 -15.67 -9.66 3.67
C GLY A 152 -14.78 -9.07 4.76
N PHE A 153 -14.91 -7.79 5.08
CA PHE A 153 -14.12 -7.09 6.09
C PHE A 153 -14.98 -6.05 6.81
N ASP A 154 -14.90 -6.06 8.15
CA ASP A 154 -15.59 -5.03 8.93
C ASP A 154 -14.88 -3.68 8.83
N TRP A 155 -15.33 -2.83 7.90
CA TRP A 155 -14.84 -1.45 7.77
C TRP A 155 -15.02 -0.62 9.06
N ASN A 156 -15.87 -1.06 10.00
CA ASN A 156 -15.98 -0.39 11.30
C ASN A 156 -14.71 -0.58 12.12
N LEU A 157 -14.05 -1.73 11.99
CA LEU A 157 -12.76 -1.98 12.62
C LEU A 157 -11.67 -1.06 12.04
N ALA A 158 -11.56 -0.98 10.71
CA ALA A 158 -10.62 -0.05 10.07
C ALA A 158 -10.90 1.40 10.47
N GLN A 159 -12.18 1.81 10.55
CA GLN A 159 -12.57 3.15 10.99
C GLN A 159 -12.12 3.46 12.43
N GLN A 160 -12.23 2.49 13.35
CA GLN A 160 -11.76 2.67 14.73
C GLN A 160 -10.25 2.84 14.81
N LEU A 161 -9.50 2.06 14.01
CA LEU A 161 -8.03 2.13 13.96
C LEU A 161 -7.55 3.41 13.26
N ALA A 162 -8.19 3.83 12.17
CA ALA A 162 -7.86 5.05 11.42
C ALA A 162 -7.93 6.33 12.26
N LYS A 163 -8.75 6.35 13.31
CA LYS A 163 -8.83 7.49 14.25
C LYS A 163 -7.57 7.65 15.11
N LYS A 164 -6.76 6.61 15.24
CA LYS A 164 -5.62 6.57 16.18
C LYS A 164 -4.27 6.35 15.51
N PHE A 165 -4.28 5.71 14.34
CA PHE A 165 -3.07 5.30 13.61
C PHE A 165 -3.18 5.72 12.14
N PRO A 166 -2.06 6.11 11.49
CA PRO A 166 -2.03 6.21 10.05
C PRO A 166 -2.12 4.80 9.45
N ILE A 167 -3.23 4.49 8.79
CA ILE A 167 -3.44 3.18 8.18
C ILE A 167 -3.66 3.30 6.68
N ILE A 168 -3.08 2.35 5.94
CA ILE A 168 -3.41 2.04 4.56
C ILE A 168 -4.38 0.88 4.58
N VAL A 169 -5.49 0.98 3.87
CA VAL A 169 -6.43 -0.14 3.70
C VAL A 169 -6.19 -0.81 2.36
N ALA A 170 -6.01 -2.13 2.39
CA ALA A 170 -5.83 -2.99 1.23
C ALA A 170 -6.87 -4.13 1.23
N GLY A 171 -6.89 -4.91 0.16
CA GLY A 171 -7.75 -6.09 0.00
C GLY A 171 -9.05 -5.80 -0.74
N GLY A 172 -9.16 -6.32 -1.97
CA GLY A 172 -10.37 -6.25 -2.79
C GLY A 172 -10.83 -4.85 -3.21
N LEU A 173 -9.97 -3.84 -3.13
CA LEU A 173 -10.31 -2.50 -3.59
C LEU A 173 -10.33 -2.42 -5.11
N SER A 174 -11.25 -1.61 -5.63
CA SER A 174 -11.42 -1.33 -7.06
C SER A 174 -11.97 0.09 -7.25
N PRO A 175 -12.00 0.61 -8.49
CA PRO A 175 -12.61 1.91 -8.79
C PRO A 175 -14.07 2.04 -8.30
N GLU A 176 -14.81 0.92 -8.26
CA GLU A 176 -16.22 0.87 -7.93
C GLU A 176 -16.51 0.98 -6.42
N ASN A 177 -15.57 0.56 -5.56
CA ASN A 177 -15.81 0.48 -4.12
C ASN A 177 -14.95 1.41 -3.26
N VAL A 178 -13.84 1.95 -3.79
CA VAL A 178 -12.89 2.73 -3.00
C VAL A 178 -13.50 4.01 -2.41
N ALA A 179 -14.41 4.67 -3.13
CA ALA A 179 -15.06 5.89 -2.64
C ALA A 179 -15.87 5.62 -1.36
N GLN A 180 -16.62 4.50 -1.32
CA GLN A 180 -17.40 4.10 -0.13
C GLN A 180 -16.49 3.80 1.07
N LEU A 181 -15.35 3.13 0.82
CA LEU A 181 -14.35 2.90 1.86
C LEU A 181 -13.84 4.22 2.45
N ILE A 182 -13.46 5.19 1.60
CA ILE A 182 -12.90 6.48 2.03
C ILE A 182 -13.93 7.26 2.85
N GLU A 183 -15.18 7.30 2.41
CA GLU A 183 -16.27 7.98 3.11
C GLU A 183 -16.49 7.39 4.51
N LYS A 184 -16.45 6.05 4.63
CA LYS A 184 -16.71 5.33 5.87
C LYS A 184 -15.52 5.31 6.82
N VAL A 185 -14.34 4.97 6.31
CA VAL A 185 -13.13 4.67 7.14
C VAL A 185 -12.29 5.90 7.39
N LYS A 186 -12.18 6.79 6.40
CA LYS A 186 -11.28 7.96 6.39
C LYS A 186 -9.82 7.55 6.65
N PRO A 187 -9.27 6.60 5.87
CA PRO A 187 -7.93 6.09 6.08
C PRO A 187 -6.87 7.14 5.71
N TRP A 188 -5.63 6.95 6.16
CA TRP A 188 -4.48 7.71 5.70
C TRP A 188 -4.18 7.42 4.22
N GLY A 189 -4.36 6.16 3.78
CA GLY A 189 -4.15 5.74 2.41
C GLY A 189 -4.94 4.50 2.03
N VAL A 190 -4.94 4.19 0.74
CA VAL A 190 -5.51 3.00 0.14
C VAL A 190 -4.49 2.31 -0.75
N ASP A 191 -4.51 0.98 -0.78
CA ASP A 191 -3.64 0.16 -1.63
C ASP A 191 -4.47 -0.74 -2.54
N VAL A 192 -4.17 -0.72 -3.81
CA VAL A 192 -4.84 -1.56 -4.81
C VAL A 192 -3.83 -2.36 -5.64
N SER A 193 -4.16 -3.63 -5.87
CA SER A 193 -3.39 -4.49 -6.78
C SER A 193 -4.29 -5.05 -7.89
N SER A 194 -4.97 -6.18 -7.68
CA SER A 194 -5.78 -6.84 -8.72
C SER A 194 -6.97 -6.02 -9.21
N GLY A 195 -7.53 -5.12 -8.38
CA GLY A 195 -8.68 -4.29 -8.77
C GLY A 195 -8.41 -3.29 -9.90
N VAL A 196 -7.15 -3.06 -10.25
CA VAL A 196 -6.74 -2.24 -11.39
C VAL A 196 -6.02 -3.05 -12.46
N GLU A 197 -6.33 -4.36 -12.55
CA GLU A 197 -5.78 -5.27 -13.55
C GLU A 197 -6.83 -5.70 -14.57
N THR A 198 -6.37 -5.99 -15.79
CA THR A 198 -7.11 -6.72 -16.83
C THR A 198 -6.25 -7.88 -17.27
N GLY A 199 -6.76 -9.13 -17.15
CA GLY A 199 -5.97 -10.33 -17.45
C GLY A 199 -4.69 -10.50 -16.63
N GLY A 200 -4.65 -10.01 -15.38
CA GLY A 200 -3.48 -10.07 -14.50
C GLY A 200 -2.37 -9.06 -14.82
N VAL A 201 -2.64 -8.06 -15.66
CA VAL A 201 -1.74 -6.96 -16.03
C VAL A 201 -2.36 -5.64 -15.59
N LYS A 202 -1.55 -4.71 -15.07
CA LYS A 202 -2.03 -3.36 -14.70
C LYS A 202 -2.64 -2.67 -15.91
N ASP A 203 -3.87 -2.17 -15.73
CA ASP A 203 -4.64 -1.47 -16.76
C ASP A 203 -4.60 0.04 -16.47
N PRO A 204 -3.95 0.84 -17.32
CA PRO A 204 -3.84 2.28 -17.12
C PRO A 204 -5.19 3.00 -16.99
N ALA A 205 -6.24 2.52 -17.68
CA ALA A 205 -7.56 3.10 -17.57
C ALA A 205 -8.18 2.84 -16.18
N LYS A 206 -8.02 1.63 -15.64
CA LYS A 206 -8.47 1.28 -14.28
C LYS A 206 -7.66 2.00 -13.21
N ILE A 207 -6.34 2.17 -13.40
CA ILE A 207 -5.50 2.96 -12.49
C ILE A 207 -6.03 4.40 -12.41
N ARG A 208 -6.23 5.05 -13.56
CA ARG A 208 -6.80 6.41 -13.61
C ARG A 208 -8.18 6.48 -12.96
N ALA A 209 -9.05 5.52 -13.26
CA ALA A 209 -10.40 5.46 -12.68
C ALA A 209 -10.36 5.31 -11.15
N PHE A 210 -9.46 4.46 -10.63
CA PHE A 210 -9.29 4.27 -9.20
C PHE A 210 -8.83 5.56 -8.50
N ILE A 211 -7.79 6.20 -9.02
CA ILE A 211 -7.26 7.44 -8.45
C ILE A 211 -8.29 8.57 -8.54
N ALA A 212 -8.99 8.71 -9.66
CA ALA A 212 -10.07 9.68 -9.82
C ALA A 212 -11.20 9.47 -8.80
N ALA A 213 -11.58 8.21 -8.52
CA ALA A 213 -12.58 7.89 -7.51
C ALA A 213 -12.12 8.30 -6.09
N VAL A 214 -10.82 8.09 -5.77
CA VAL A 214 -10.22 8.53 -4.50
C VAL A 214 -10.26 10.05 -4.36
N ARG A 215 -9.80 10.78 -5.38
CA ARG A 215 -9.75 12.26 -5.36
C ARG A 215 -11.15 12.86 -5.23
N LYS A 216 -12.12 12.33 -5.96
CA LYS A 216 -13.53 12.75 -5.86
C LYS A 216 -14.13 12.50 -4.47
N ALA A 217 -13.79 11.40 -3.81
CA ALA A 217 -14.23 11.13 -2.45
C ALA A 217 -13.60 12.12 -1.44
N ASP A 218 -12.32 12.46 -1.61
CA ASP A 218 -11.64 13.46 -0.78
C ASP A 218 -12.22 14.87 -0.93
N GLU A 219 -12.56 15.31 -2.17
CA GLU A 219 -13.20 16.60 -2.44
C GLU A 219 -14.54 16.71 -1.73
N LYS A 220 -15.39 15.69 -1.84
CA LYS A 220 -16.68 15.64 -1.13
C LYS A 220 -16.51 15.77 0.39
N ARG A 221 -15.48 15.12 0.95
CA ARG A 221 -15.18 15.19 2.38
C ARG A 221 -14.78 16.58 2.84
N GLN A 222 -14.01 17.31 2.02
CA GLN A 222 -13.61 18.69 2.32
C GLN A 222 -14.79 19.68 2.24
N ALA A 223 -15.73 19.45 1.34
CA ALA A 223 -16.92 20.30 1.18
C ALA A 223 -17.93 20.21 2.35
N ILE A 224 -17.82 19.16 3.19
CA ILE A 224 -18.73 18.91 4.33
C ILE A 224 -18.11 19.38 5.67
N THR A 225 -16.81 19.72 5.70
CA THR A 225 -16.08 20.16 6.90
C THR A 225 -15.97 21.66 6.94
#